data_1ca35f44915a0291ad8e7e4ac95fa23a
#
_entry.id   1ca35f44915a0291ad8e7e4ac95fa23a
#
_cell.length_a   1.000
_cell.length_b   1.000
_cell.length_c   1.000
_cell.angle_alpha   90.00
_cell.angle_beta   90.00
_cell.angle_gamma   90.00
#
_symmetry.space_group_name_H-M   'P 1'
#
loop_
_entity.id
_entity.type
_entity.pdbx_description
1 polymer ?
#
loop_
_entity_poly.entity_id
_entity_poly.type
_entity_poly.pdbx_seq_one_letter_code
_entity_poly.pdbx_strand_id
1 'polypeptide(L)'
;MDSSESIITRGGRAAPLPASERRAAIVDAVIPLVLANGEMPTSRQIAAAAEVSEGTIFNVFADKADLLESVVAAVLDPTAFEQVIDGISREQHFAVQLEVAIAEIQRRVVDVWRVLSIVPHEPLEAKRWAGSPAIVSLLSNSDVALKFPPEQAAEMLRAITLALTHPLMSNGPVAAAAIADLFLHGVTE
;
A
#
# COMPACT_ATOMS: atom_id res chain seq x y z
N MET A 1 29.11 57.83 8.01
CA MET A 1 27.94 57.71 7.15
C MET A 1 28.02 56.32 6.55
N ASP A 2 27.42 55.39 7.23
CA ASP A 2 27.46 53.99 6.86
C ASP A 2 26.02 53.59 6.54
N SER A 3 25.75 53.30 5.30
CA SER A 3 24.44 52.94 4.79
C SER A 3 24.42 51.43 4.55
N SER A 4 24.09 50.67 5.61
CA SER A 4 23.84 49.25 5.50
C SER A 4 22.46 48.99 4.88
N GLU A 5 22.47 48.74 3.60
CA GLU A 5 21.28 48.32 2.86
C GLU A 5 20.98 46.83 3.20
N SER A 6 19.93 46.63 3.99
CA SER A 6 19.37 45.30 4.29
C SER A 6 18.72 44.74 3.05
N ILE A 7 19.34 43.76 2.39
CA ILE A 7 18.75 42.96 1.34
C ILE A 7 17.71 42.00 1.96
N ILE A 8 16.45 42.40 1.92
CA ILE A 8 15.33 41.52 2.24
C ILE A 8 15.21 40.51 1.13
N THR A 9 15.74 39.31 1.35
CA THR A 9 15.54 38.16 0.44
C THR A 9 14.05 37.80 0.46
N ARG A 10 13.32 38.21 -0.57
CA ARG A 10 11.95 37.73 -0.81
C ARG A 10 12.01 36.23 -1.02
N GLY A 11 11.48 35.48 -0.06
CA GLY A 11 11.28 34.03 -0.16
C GLY A 11 10.55 33.73 -1.46
N GLY A 12 11.22 33.08 -2.40
CA GLY A 12 10.65 32.63 -3.65
C GLY A 12 9.49 31.68 -3.35
N ARG A 13 8.29 32.07 -3.81
CA ARG A 13 7.12 31.17 -3.81
C ARG A 13 7.51 29.97 -4.65
N ALA A 14 7.55 28.77 -4.03
CA ALA A 14 7.83 27.52 -4.75
C ALA A 14 6.96 27.45 -6.00
N ALA A 15 7.55 27.00 -7.12
CA ALA A 15 6.81 26.86 -8.37
C ALA A 15 5.62 25.93 -8.17
N PRO A 16 4.45 26.23 -8.75
CA PRO A 16 3.28 25.37 -8.60
C PRO A 16 3.60 23.96 -9.11
N LEU A 17 3.32 22.93 -8.33
CA LEU A 17 3.46 21.53 -8.75
C LEU A 17 2.69 21.28 -10.06
N PRO A 18 3.21 20.46 -10.97
CA PRO A 18 2.47 19.95 -12.12
C PRO A 18 1.12 19.34 -11.69
N ALA A 19 0.13 19.37 -12.57
CA ALA A 19 -1.21 18.89 -12.25
C ALA A 19 -1.22 17.40 -11.79
N SER A 20 -0.41 16.56 -12.43
CA SER A 20 -0.25 15.14 -12.08
C SER A 20 0.37 14.94 -10.69
N GLU A 21 1.41 15.69 -10.35
CA GLU A 21 2.05 15.62 -9.04
C GLU A 21 1.11 16.15 -7.93
N ARG A 22 0.34 17.18 -8.21
CA ARG A 22 -0.67 17.70 -7.29
C ARG A 22 -1.78 16.68 -7.05
N ARG A 23 -2.20 15.97 -8.12
CA ARG A 23 -3.19 14.89 -8.02
C ARG A 23 -2.67 13.77 -7.12
N ALA A 24 -1.45 13.31 -7.34
CA ALA A 24 -0.80 12.29 -6.54
C ALA A 24 -0.68 12.72 -5.06
N ALA A 25 -0.20 13.92 -4.78
CA ALA A 25 -0.08 14.44 -3.43
C ALA A 25 -1.40 14.50 -2.66
N ILE A 26 -2.51 14.86 -3.34
CA ILE A 26 -3.84 14.84 -2.72
C ILE A 26 -4.27 13.40 -2.44
N VAL A 27 -4.08 12.47 -3.37
CA VAL A 27 -4.40 11.04 -3.18
C VAL A 27 -3.62 10.47 -2.00
N ASP A 28 -2.31 10.73 -1.92
CA ASP A 28 -1.44 10.28 -0.83
C ASP A 28 -1.90 10.81 0.54
N ALA A 29 -2.41 12.04 0.59
CA ALA A 29 -2.96 12.63 1.81
C ALA A 29 -4.33 12.03 2.20
N VAL A 30 -5.12 11.55 1.24
CA VAL A 30 -6.45 10.95 1.46
C VAL A 30 -6.37 9.51 1.97
N ILE A 31 -5.43 8.73 1.46
CA ILE A 31 -5.29 7.30 1.81
C ILE A 31 -5.25 7.07 3.32
N PRO A 32 -4.39 7.74 4.12
CA PRO A 32 -4.37 7.55 5.58
C PRO A 32 -5.69 7.87 6.26
N LEU A 33 -6.44 8.88 5.76
CA LEU A 33 -7.74 9.25 6.31
C LEU A 33 -8.79 8.16 6.07
N VAL A 34 -8.81 7.60 4.85
CA VAL A 34 -9.70 6.49 4.50
C VAL A 34 -9.36 5.25 5.34
N LEU A 35 -8.07 4.91 5.45
CA LEU A 35 -7.61 3.75 6.22
C LEU A 35 -7.89 3.89 7.72
N ALA A 36 -7.87 5.11 8.26
CA ALA A 36 -8.18 5.34 9.66
C ALA A 36 -9.69 5.28 9.97
N ASN A 37 -10.52 5.86 9.09
CA ASN A 37 -11.93 6.09 9.39
C ASN A 37 -12.88 5.07 8.72
N GLY A 38 -12.44 4.37 7.67
CA GLY A 38 -13.27 3.44 6.89
C GLY A 38 -14.36 4.14 6.07
N GLU A 39 -14.20 5.43 5.77
CA GLU A 39 -15.12 6.23 4.98
C GLU A 39 -14.37 7.32 4.18
N MET A 40 -14.99 7.82 3.12
CA MET A 40 -14.42 8.93 2.37
C MET A 40 -14.49 10.23 3.18
N PRO A 41 -13.34 10.90 3.39
CA PRO A 41 -13.29 12.17 4.09
C PRO A 41 -14.06 13.28 3.36
N THR A 42 -14.41 14.33 4.11
CA THR A 42 -15.00 15.56 3.56
C THR A 42 -13.95 16.37 2.80
N SER A 43 -14.38 17.22 1.84
CA SER A 43 -13.46 18.12 1.10
C SER A 43 -12.60 18.98 2.03
N ARG A 44 -13.16 19.41 3.17
CA ARG A 44 -12.44 20.19 4.17
C ARG A 44 -11.33 19.37 4.86
N GLN A 45 -11.59 18.11 5.20
CA GLN A 45 -10.58 17.21 5.77
C GLN A 45 -9.47 16.91 4.76
N ILE A 46 -9.85 16.67 3.50
CA ILE A 46 -8.89 16.45 2.40
C ILE A 46 -8.01 17.70 2.20
N ALA A 47 -8.62 18.89 2.12
CA ALA A 47 -7.92 20.15 1.95
C ALA A 47 -6.90 20.40 3.08
N ALA A 48 -7.30 20.10 4.33
CA ALA A 48 -6.43 20.23 5.49
C ALA A 48 -5.27 19.22 5.46
N ALA A 49 -5.52 17.96 5.10
CA ALA A 49 -4.51 16.92 5.05
C ALA A 49 -3.50 17.12 3.91
N ALA A 50 -3.98 17.58 2.74
CA ALA A 50 -3.15 17.85 1.57
C ALA A 50 -2.52 19.27 1.56
N GLU A 51 -2.78 20.08 2.59
CA GLU A 51 -2.31 21.47 2.71
C GLU A 51 -2.69 22.35 1.49
N VAL A 52 -3.89 22.15 0.96
CA VAL A 52 -4.43 22.90 -0.18
C VAL A 52 -5.75 23.58 0.17
N SER A 53 -6.26 24.46 -0.72
CA SER A 53 -7.64 24.95 -0.61
C SER A 53 -8.65 23.91 -1.11
N GLU A 54 -9.89 23.96 -0.61
CA GLU A 54 -10.97 23.11 -1.14
C GLU A 54 -11.18 23.36 -2.65
N GLY A 55 -11.05 24.61 -3.11
CA GLY A 55 -11.10 24.93 -4.54
C GLY A 55 -10.03 24.23 -5.37
N THR A 56 -8.86 23.96 -4.80
CA THR A 56 -7.80 23.20 -5.47
C THR A 56 -8.23 21.75 -5.74
N ILE A 57 -8.94 21.14 -4.79
CA ILE A 57 -9.45 19.76 -4.95
C ILE A 57 -10.41 19.68 -6.13
N PHE A 58 -11.38 20.60 -6.21
CA PHE A 58 -12.35 20.67 -7.31
C PHE A 58 -11.75 21.06 -8.66
N ASN A 59 -10.56 21.67 -8.67
CA ASN A 59 -9.82 21.93 -9.90
C ASN A 59 -9.01 20.72 -10.39
N VAL A 60 -8.70 19.78 -9.48
CA VAL A 60 -7.86 18.60 -9.78
C VAL A 60 -8.72 17.36 -10.05
N PHE A 61 -9.85 17.23 -9.37
CA PHE A 61 -10.77 16.11 -9.49
C PHE A 61 -12.13 16.61 -9.96
N ALA A 62 -12.71 15.93 -10.95
CA ALA A 62 -14.00 16.29 -11.51
C ALA A 62 -15.12 16.18 -10.46
N ASP A 63 -15.06 15.15 -9.63
CA ASP A 63 -16.00 14.90 -8.55
C ASP A 63 -15.37 13.97 -7.48
N LYS A 64 -16.20 13.56 -6.50
CA LYS A 64 -15.79 12.65 -5.42
C LYS A 64 -15.51 11.23 -5.94
N ALA A 65 -16.17 10.81 -7.00
CA ALA A 65 -15.96 9.49 -7.60
C ALA A 65 -14.58 9.40 -8.28
N ASP A 66 -14.20 10.43 -9.04
CA ASP A 66 -12.88 10.55 -9.66
C ASP A 66 -11.73 10.52 -8.63
N LEU A 67 -11.92 11.19 -7.47
CA LEU A 67 -10.95 11.09 -6.37
C LEU A 67 -10.91 9.67 -5.77
N LEU A 68 -12.08 9.05 -5.54
CA LEU A 68 -12.16 7.69 -5.00
C LEU A 68 -11.50 6.67 -5.95
N GLU A 69 -11.75 6.75 -7.25
CA GLU A 69 -11.08 5.91 -8.26
C GLU A 69 -9.57 6.05 -8.20
N SER A 70 -9.06 7.29 -8.00
CA SER A 70 -7.62 7.54 -7.87
C SER A 70 -7.04 6.93 -6.58
N VAL A 71 -7.78 7.00 -5.46
CA VAL A 71 -7.40 6.37 -4.19
C VAL A 71 -7.37 4.84 -4.34
N VAL A 72 -8.39 4.26 -4.98
CA VAL A 72 -8.44 2.81 -5.27
C VAL A 72 -7.26 2.39 -6.15
N ALA A 73 -7.00 3.13 -7.23
CA ALA A 73 -5.88 2.83 -8.12
C ALA A 73 -4.53 2.87 -7.39
N ALA A 74 -4.31 3.87 -6.53
CA ALA A 74 -3.07 3.99 -5.76
C ALA A 74 -2.91 2.88 -4.72
N VAL A 75 -3.96 2.49 -4.01
CA VAL A 75 -3.90 1.39 -3.03
C VAL A 75 -3.74 0.03 -3.69
N LEU A 76 -4.28 -0.15 -4.90
CA LEU A 76 -4.10 -1.38 -5.68
C LEU A 76 -2.74 -1.47 -6.39
N ASP A 77 -2.00 -0.37 -6.53
CA ASP A 77 -0.67 -0.38 -7.13
C ASP A 77 0.29 -1.28 -6.31
N PRO A 78 0.90 -2.30 -6.93
CA PRO A 78 1.80 -3.21 -6.22
C PRO A 78 3.20 -2.62 -5.98
N THR A 79 3.56 -1.50 -6.59
CA THR A 79 4.95 -1.02 -6.66
C THR A 79 5.57 -0.85 -5.27
N ALA A 80 4.89 -0.17 -4.36
CA ALA A 80 5.41 0.04 -2.99
C ALA A 80 5.53 -1.28 -2.22
N PHE A 81 4.58 -2.19 -2.39
CA PHE A 81 4.61 -3.53 -1.80
C PHE A 81 5.81 -4.34 -2.31
N GLU A 82 6.02 -4.39 -3.63
CA GLU A 82 7.15 -5.11 -4.23
C GLU A 82 8.49 -4.56 -3.72
N GLN A 83 8.63 -3.23 -3.60
CA GLN A 83 9.83 -2.60 -3.05
C GLN A 83 10.10 -2.98 -1.59
N VAL A 84 9.06 -3.07 -0.75
CA VAL A 84 9.22 -3.49 0.64
C VAL A 84 9.70 -4.94 0.73
N ILE A 85 9.12 -5.84 -0.08
CA ILE A 85 9.52 -7.25 -0.11
C ILE A 85 10.96 -7.41 -0.63
N ASP A 86 11.33 -6.70 -1.69
CA ASP A 86 12.69 -6.71 -2.23
C ASP A 86 13.72 -6.15 -1.23
N GLY A 87 13.31 -5.21 -0.38
CA GLY A 87 14.14 -4.61 0.67
C GLY A 87 14.36 -5.49 1.90
N ILE A 88 13.71 -6.66 2.01
CA ILE A 88 13.92 -7.57 3.15
C ILE A 88 15.38 -8.06 3.17
N SER A 89 16.05 -7.88 4.32
CA SER A 89 17.45 -8.26 4.49
C SER A 89 17.65 -9.77 4.30
N ARG A 90 18.53 -10.13 3.39
CA ARG A 90 18.89 -11.52 3.10
C ARG A 90 19.89 -12.11 4.11
N GLU A 91 20.41 -11.31 5.03
CA GLU A 91 21.29 -11.76 6.11
C GLU A 91 20.54 -12.42 7.27
N GLN A 92 19.23 -12.23 7.33
CA GLN A 92 18.37 -12.84 8.35
C GLN A 92 18.02 -14.28 8.00
N HIS A 93 17.71 -15.08 9.01
CA HIS A 93 17.15 -16.43 8.82
C HIS A 93 15.90 -16.38 7.94
N PHE A 94 15.74 -17.33 7.02
CA PHE A 94 14.63 -17.35 6.08
C PHE A 94 13.25 -17.28 6.76
N ALA A 95 13.07 -17.95 7.91
CA ALA A 95 11.83 -17.87 8.68
C ALA A 95 11.47 -16.43 9.08
N VAL A 96 12.48 -15.62 9.46
CA VAL A 96 12.28 -14.19 9.83
C VAL A 96 11.96 -13.36 8.58
N GLN A 97 12.64 -13.60 7.46
CA GLN A 97 12.34 -12.95 6.19
C GLN A 97 10.89 -13.22 5.77
N LEU A 98 10.45 -14.47 5.91
CA LEU A 98 9.10 -14.90 5.57
C LEU A 98 8.06 -14.25 6.49
N GLU A 99 8.33 -14.15 7.80
CA GLU A 99 7.45 -13.47 8.76
C GLU A 99 7.26 -12.00 8.39
N VAL A 100 8.32 -11.29 8.02
CA VAL A 100 8.24 -9.89 7.56
C VAL A 100 7.42 -9.79 6.27
N ALA A 101 7.63 -10.69 5.31
CA ALA A 101 6.86 -10.72 4.07
C ALA A 101 5.37 -10.97 4.33
N ILE A 102 5.03 -11.91 5.21
CA ILE A 102 3.66 -12.22 5.60
C ILE A 102 3.01 -11.01 6.28
N ALA A 103 3.70 -10.35 7.20
CA ALA A 103 3.17 -9.16 7.87
C ALA A 103 2.85 -8.04 6.86
N GLU A 104 3.67 -7.87 5.82
CA GLU A 104 3.42 -6.90 4.76
C GLU A 104 2.24 -7.32 3.87
N ILE A 105 2.09 -8.60 3.54
CA ILE A 105 0.91 -9.13 2.83
C ILE A 105 -0.35 -8.87 3.68
N GLN A 106 -0.31 -9.14 4.98
CA GLN A 106 -1.43 -8.91 5.89
C GLN A 106 -1.85 -7.45 5.92
N ARG A 107 -0.88 -6.54 6.05
CA ARG A 107 -1.12 -5.09 6.01
C ARG A 107 -1.82 -4.70 4.71
N ARG A 108 -1.28 -5.13 3.56
CA ARG A 108 -1.86 -4.85 2.25
C ARG A 108 -3.28 -5.41 2.09
N VAL A 109 -3.55 -6.62 2.57
CA VAL A 109 -4.89 -7.21 2.55
C VAL A 109 -5.89 -6.35 3.30
N VAL A 110 -5.53 -5.87 4.50
CA VAL A 110 -6.39 -5.02 5.32
C VAL A 110 -6.60 -3.65 4.67
N ASP A 111 -5.56 -3.03 4.14
CA ASP A 111 -5.62 -1.71 3.50
C ASP A 111 -6.50 -1.74 2.24
N VAL A 112 -6.27 -2.73 1.37
CA VAL A 112 -7.09 -2.95 0.17
C VAL A 112 -8.55 -3.18 0.55
N TRP A 113 -8.81 -4.06 1.54
CA TRP A 113 -10.17 -4.33 2.00
C TRP A 113 -10.86 -3.05 2.51
N ARG A 114 -10.20 -2.25 3.34
CA ARG A 114 -10.76 -0.99 3.87
C ARG A 114 -11.15 -0.02 2.75
N VAL A 115 -10.29 0.14 1.76
CA VAL A 115 -10.58 1.02 0.63
C VAL A 115 -11.70 0.45 -0.25
N LEU A 116 -11.68 -0.85 -0.55
CA LEU A 116 -12.72 -1.47 -1.37
C LEU A 116 -14.10 -1.50 -0.69
N SER A 117 -14.14 -1.54 0.65
CA SER A 117 -15.40 -1.55 1.40
C SER A 117 -16.20 -0.25 1.29
N ILE A 118 -15.56 0.86 0.90
CA ILE A 118 -16.23 2.17 0.70
C ILE A 118 -16.59 2.45 -0.75
N VAL A 119 -16.22 1.57 -1.67
CA VAL A 119 -16.58 1.71 -3.09
C VAL A 119 -18.03 1.26 -3.26
N PRO A 120 -18.91 2.06 -3.89
CA PRO A 120 -20.25 1.61 -4.27
C PRO A 120 -20.14 0.34 -5.14
N HIS A 121 -21.06 -0.61 -4.92
CA HIS A 121 -21.02 -1.95 -5.53
C HIS A 121 -21.16 -1.89 -7.06
N GLU A 122 -20.09 -1.59 -7.75
CA GLU A 122 -19.86 -2.09 -9.09
C GLU A 122 -19.00 -3.35 -8.98
N PRO A 123 -19.22 -4.41 -9.82
CA PRO A 123 -18.30 -5.52 -9.82
C PRO A 123 -16.95 -4.94 -10.22
N LEU A 124 -16.08 -4.76 -9.21
CA LEU A 124 -14.67 -4.65 -9.44
C LEU A 124 -14.35 -5.89 -10.27
N GLU A 125 -14.13 -5.69 -11.57
CA GLU A 125 -13.40 -6.71 -12.33
C GLU A 125 -12.17 -6.96 -11.50
N ALA A 126 -12.20 -8.09 -10.77
CA ALA A 126 -11.12 -8.47 -9.90
C ALA A 126 -9.90 -8.53 -10.82
N LYS A 127 -9.17 -7.42 -10.93
CA LYS A 127 -7.84 -7.42 -11.51
C LYS A 127 -7.17 -8.53 -10.71
N ARG A 128 -7.08 -9.70 -11.35
CA ARG A 128 -6.42 -10.87 -10.77
C ARG A 128 -5.18 -10.31 -10.09
N TRP A 129 -5.12 -10.49 -8.82
CA TRP A 129 -3.95 -10.10 -8.07
C TRP A 129 -2.77 -10.78 -8.74
N ALA A 130 -2.09 -10.05 -9.63
CA ALA A 130 -0.95 -10.58 -10.36
C ALA A 130 0.03 -11.15 -9.34
N GLY A 131 0.72 -12.21 -9.68
CA GLY A 131 1.74 -12.79 -8.82
C GLY A 131 2.70 -11.67 -8.36
N SER A 132 3.37 -11.86 -7.21
CA SER A 132 4.40 -10.94 -6.74
C SER A 132 5.77 -11.46 -7.15
N PRO A 133 6.46 -10.80 -8.10
CA PRO A 133 7.84 -11.16 -8.46
C PRO A 133 8.79 -11.12 -7.28
N ALA A 134 8.61 -10.17 -6.36
CA ALA A 134 9.45 -10.03 -5.17
C ALA A 134 9.28 -11.20 -4.20
N ILE A 135 8.05 -11.71 -4.00
CA ILE A 135 7.83 -12.93 -3.20
C ILE A 135 8.46 -14.15 -3.88
N VAL A 136 8.30 -14.28 -5.19
CA VAL A 136 8.95 -15.38 -5.96
C VAL A 136 10.46 -15.31 -5.80
N SER A 137 11.06 -14.12 -5.91
CA SER A 137 12.49 -13.89 -5.70
C SER A 137 12.92 -14.24 -4.26
N LEU A 138 12.11 -13.85 -3.25
CA LEU A 138 12.36 -14.18 -1.85
C LEU A 138 12.45 -15.70 -1.64
N LEU A 139 11.50 -16.45 -2.19
CA LEU A 139 11.43 -17.91 -2.07
C LEU A 139 12.51 -18.61 -2.89
N SER A 140 12.81 -18.13 -4.11
CA SER A 140 13.83 -18.71 -4.98
C SER A 140 15.26 -18.59 -4.42
N ASN A 141 15.50 -17.54 -3.64
CA ASN A 141 16.81 -17.26 -3.05
C ASN A 141 16.94 -17.77 -1.60
N SER A 142 15.96 -18.54 -1.12
CA SER A 142 16.03 -19.15 0.20
C SER A 142 17.02 -20.33 0.22
N ASP A 143 17.56 -20.60 1.40
CA ASP A 143 18.39 -21.77 1.69
C ASP A 143 17.55 -23.03 2.01
N VAL A 144 16.25 -22.94 1.87
CA VAL A 144 15.29 -24.01 2.19
C VAL A 144 14.84 -24.71 0.92
N ALA A 145 14.91 -26.04 0.89
CA ALA A 145 14.38 -26.83 -0.21
C ALA A 145 12.86 -26.79 -0.24
N LEU A 146 12.28 -26.27 -1.31
CA LEU A 146 10.85 -26.17 -1.50
C LEU A 146 10.31 -27.43 -2.24
N LYS A 147 9.18 -27.95 -1.80
CA LYS A 147 8.46 -29.05 -2.49
C LYS A 147 7.79 -28.62 -3.81
N PHE A 148 7.58 -27.32 -3.97
CA PHE A 148 6.88 -26.72 -5.11
C PHE A 148 7.76 -25.67 -5.78
N PRO A 149 7.53 -25.41 -7.10
CA PRO A 149 8.18 -24.28 -7.76
C PRO A 149 7.94 -22.97 -6.99
N PRO A 150 8.91 -22.04 -6.95
CA PRO A 150 8.79 -20.78 -6.19
C PRO A 150 7.53 -19.96 -6.54
N GLU A 151 7.10 -19.97 -7.79
CA GLU A 151 5.88 -19.29 -8.24
C GLU A 151 4.64 -19.88 -7.58
N GLN A 152 4.55 -21.21 -7.53
CA GLN A 152 3.44 -21.91 -6.90
C GLN A 152 3.48 -21.74 -5.38
N ALA A 153 4.64 -21.81 -4.76
CA ALA A 153 4.83 -21.56 -3.33
C ALA A 153 4.43 -20.12 -2.96
N ALA A 154 4.74 -19.13 -3.81
CA ALA A 154 4.32 -17.73 -3.63
C ALA A 154 2.79 -17.57 -3.71
N GLU A 155 2.14 -18.26 -4.63
CA GLU A 155 0.67 -18.27 -4.71
C GLU A 155 0.04 -18.91 -3.46
N MET A 156 0.60 -20.02 -2.97
CA MET A 156 0.14 -20.69 -1.76
C MET A 156 0.32 -19.78 -0.53
N LEU A 157 1.47 -19.14 -0.38
CA LEU A 157 1.75 -18.19 0.70
C LEU A 157 0.71 -17.07 0.72
N ARG A 158 0.45 -16.46 -0.43
CA ARG A 158 -0.55 -15.39 -0.57
C ARG A 158 -1.95 -15.87 -0.24
N ALA A 159 -2.34 -17.04 -0.75
CA ALA A 159 -3.67 -17.60 -0.52
C ALA A 159 -3.91 -17.91 0.96
N ILE A 160 -2.96 -18.53 1.65
CA ILE A 160 -3.03 -18.83 3.07
C ILE A 160 -3.09 -17.52 3.88
N THR A 161 -2.18 -16.57 3.59
CA THR A 161 -2.16 -15.29 4.29
C THR A 161 -3.45 -14.52 4.09
N LEU A 162 -3.99 -14.47 2.86
CA LEU A 162 -5.28 -13.85 2.57
C LEU A 162 -6.41 -14.49 3.40
N ALA A 163 -6.52 -15.81 3.37
CA ALA A 163 -7.59 -16.54 4.08
C ALA A 163 -7.54 -16.32 5.60
N LEU A 164 -6.33 -16.22 6.17
CA LEU A 164 -6.13 -16.03 7.61
C LEU A 164 -6.13 -14.56 8.06
N THR A 165 -6.25 -13.61 7.12
CA THR A 165 -6.20 -12.17 7.41
C THR A 165 -7.50 -11.47 7.05
N HIS A 166 -8.17 -11.91 5.98
CA HIS A 166 -9.33 -11.19 5.43
C HIS A 166 -10.51 -11.21 6.40
N PRO A 167 -11.14 -10.05 6.73
CA PRO A 167 -12.18 -9.95 7.75
C PRO A 167 -13.42 -10.82 7.54
N LEU A 168 -13.71 -11.21 6.28
CA LEU A 168 -14.83 -12.12 5.96
C LEU A 168 -14.46 -13.61 6.05
N MET A 169 -13.17 -13.94 6.18
CA MET A 169 -12.69 -15.33 6.17
C MET A 169 -12.10 -15.75 7.52
N SER A 170 -11.62 -14.80 8.31
CA SER A 170 -10.98 -15.04 9.60
C SER A 170 -11.72 -14.33 10.73
N ASN A 171 -11.83 -14.98 11.90
CA ASN A 171 -12.39 -14.38 13.12
C ASN A 171 -11.44 -13.39 13.82
N GLY A 172 -10.32 -13.06 13.19
CA GLY A 172 -9.30 -12.12 13.66
C GLY A 172 -7.96 -12.43 13.01
N PRO A 173 -7.00 -11.48 13.03
CA PRO A 173 -5.70 -11.66 12.40
C PRO A 173 -4.91 -12.75 13.13
N VAL A 174 -4.42 -13.73 12.36
CA VAL A 174 -3.45 -14.72 12.83
C VAL A 174 -2.06 -14.07 12.79
N ALA A 175 -1.22 -14.33 13.80
CA ALA A 175 0.13 -13.78 13.85
C ALA A 175 0.96 -14.21 12.62
N ALA A 176 1.76 -13.30 12.05
CA ALA A 176 2.60 -13.58 10.89
C ALA A 176 3.54 -14.78 11.12
N ALA A 177 4.12 -14.88 12.32
CA ALA A 177 4.96 -16.03 12.71
C ALA A 177 4.21 -17.36 12.64
N ALA A 178 2.93 -17.42 13.05
CA ALA A 178 2.15 -18.66 12.98
C ALA A 178 1.81 -19.05 11.53
N ILE A 179 1.59 -18.05 10.65
CA ILE A 179 1.40 -18.31 9.21
C ILE A 179 2.70 -18.77 8.58
N ALA A 180 3.86 -18.18 8.96
CA ALA A 180 5.16 -18.60 8.49
C ALA A 180 5.46 -20.06 8.87
N ASP A 181 5.19 -20.42 10.12
CA ASP A 181 5.36 -21.78 10.63
C ASP A 181 4.48 -22.78 9.87
N LEU A 182 3.19 -22.46 9.70
CA LEU A 182 2.25 -23.27 8.92
C LEU A 182 2.73 -23.46 7.47
N PHE A 183 3.19 -22.37 6.83
CA PHE A 183 3.66 -22.41 5.46
C PHE A 183 4.93 -23.26 5.35
N LEU A 184 5.93 -23.05 6.20
CA LEU A 184 7.18 -23.81 6.17
C LEU A 184 6.95 -25.31 6.35
N HIS A 185 6.13 -25.73 7.31
CA HIS A 185 5.81 -27.15 7.51
C HIS A 185 5.00 -27.76 6.35
N GLY A 186 4.25 -26.97 5.59
CA GLY A 186 3.47 -27.42 4.44
C GLY A 186 4.27 -27.55 3.14
N VAL A 187 5.27 -26.68 2.91
CA VAL A 187 5.94 -26.51 1.61
C VAL A 187 7.43 -26.86 1.59
N THR A 188 8.05 -27.11 2.75
CA THR A 188 9.45 -27.55 2.85
C THR A 188 9.57 -29.07 2.98
N GLU A 189 10.70 -29.62 2.54
CA GLU A 189 11.04 -31.04 2.71
C GLU A 189 11.45 -31.38 4.16
#